data_e26224c36f90119ebd90857e271d0f9f
#
_entry.id   e26224c36f90119ebd90857e271d0f9f
#
_cell.length_a   1.000
_cell.length_b   1.000
_cell.length_c   1.000
_cell.angle_alpha   90.00
_cell.angle_beta   90.00
_cell.angle_gamma   90.00
#
_symmetry.space_group_name_H-M   'P 1'
#
loop_
_entity.id
_entity.type
_entity.pdbx_description
1 polymer ?
#
loop_
_entity_poly.entity_id
_entity_poly.type
_entity_poly.pdbx_seq_one_letter_code
_entity_poly.pdbx_strand_id
1 'polypeptide(L)'
;MASNVAGLLTYVLGFITGIIFLVIEPYKNDKFVRFHAFQSIFFNVAIVVFWIAFTILSTILGLISFGVLGIVMGLLGLVISLLILVFWIFLMYKAYNNERYMIPYIGPLAAKQSGV
;
A
#
# COMPACT_ATOMS: atom_id res chain seq x y z
N MET A 1 21.15 4.40 -9.30
CA MET A 1 20.24 3.31 -8.89
C MET A 1 19.33 2.93 -10.05
N ALA A 2 19.19 1.65 -10.34
CA ALA A 2 18.35 1.21 -11.45
C ALA A 2 16.85 1.46 -11.13
N SER A 3 16.04 1.68 -12.17
CA SER A 3 14.61 1.95 -12.02
C SER A 3 13.86 0.85 -11.26
N ASN A 4 14.23 -0.43 -11.48
CA ASN A 4 13.57 -1.54 -10.78
C ASN A 4 13.86 -1.53 -9.27
N VAL A 5 15.08 -1.14 -8.88
CA VAL A 5 15.43 -1.01 -7.46
C VAL A 5 14.73 0.19 -6.85
N ALA A 6 14.71 1.33 -7.55
CA ALA A 6 13.98 2.51 -7.09
C ALA A 6 12.48 2.24 -6.97
N GLY A 7 11.90 1.52 -7.93
CA GLY A 7 10.50 1.12 -7.88
C GLY A 7 10.19 0.24 -6.66
N LEU A 8 11.06 -0.73 -6.36
CA LEU A 8 10.94 -1.55 -5.16
C LEU A 8 11.00 -0.69 -3.90
N LEU A 9 11.97 0.24 -3.84
CA LEU A 9 12.15 1.08 -2.67
C LEU A 9 10.98 2.04 -2.42
N THR A 10 10.18 2.38 -3.44
CA THR A 10 8.98 3.20 -3.22
C THR A 10 7.98 2.52 -2.30
N TYR A 11 8.05 1.21 -2.15
CA TYR A 11 7.13 0.45 -1.27
C TYR A 11 7.71 0.18 0.11
N VAL A 12 9.02 0.35 0.32
CA VAL A 12 9.69 -0.11 1.55
C VAL A 12 9.16 0.60 2.79
N LEU A 13 9.13 1.93 2.79
CA LEU A 13 8.62 2.74 3.90
C LEU A 13 7.28 3.39 3.56
N GLY A 14 6.54 2.79 2.63
CA GLY A 14 5.22 3.28 2.26
C GLY A 14 5.26 4.66 1.63
N PHE A 15 4.39 5.57 2.08
CA PHE A 15 4.29 6.88 1.46
C PHE A 15 5.54 7.74 1.67
N ILE A 16 6.38 7.47 2.68
CA ILE A 16 7.61 8.23 2.92
C ILE A 16 8.56 8.08 1.74
N THR A 17 8.94 6.85 1.39
CA THR A 17 9.82 6.60 0.24
C THR A 17 9.13 6.95 -1.07
N GLY A 18 7.82 6.76 -1.17
CA GLY A 18 7.05 7.17 -2.34
C GLY A 18 7.19 8.67 -2.61
N ILE A 19 7.01 9.50 -1.61
CA ILE A 19 7.15 10.95 -1.73
C ILE A 19 8.59 11.32 -2.11
N ILE A 20 9.58 10.69 -1.47
CA ILE A 20 10.98 10.97 -1.74
C ILE A 20 11.29 10.74 -3.24
N PHE A 21 10.87 9.61 -3.79
CA PHE A 21 11.15 9.31 -5.20
C PHE A 21 10.35 10.15 -6.18
N LEU A 22 9.28 10.82 -5.74
CA LEU A 22 8.55 11.77 -6.58
C LEU A 22 9.26 13.11 -6.72
N VAL A 23 10.14 13.45 -5.79
CA VAL A 23 10.78 14.78 -5.76
C VAL A 23 12.28 14.75 -6.08
N ILE A 24 12.94 13.58 -5.97
CA ILE A 24 14.39 13.46 -6.19
C ILE A 24 14.70 13.24 -7.67
N GLU A 25 15.68 14.01 -8.18
CA GLU A 25 16.25 13.77 -9.51
C GLU A 25 17.18 12.54 -9.46
N PRO A 26 17.27 11.71 -10.53
CA PRO A 26 16.47 11.77 -11.75
C PRO A 26 15.12 11.05 -11.67
N TYR A 27 14.78 10.49 -10.51
CA TYR A 27 13.65 9.57 -10.36
C TYR A 27 12.31 10.25 -10.52
N LYS A 28 12.21 11.55 -10.22
CA LYS A 28 10.95 12.27 -10.39
C LYS A 28 10.47 12.31 -11.84
N ASN A 29 11.38 12.09 -12.81
CA ASN A 29 11.06 12.07 -14.24
C ASN A 29 10.95 10.65 -14.81
N ASP A 30 11.25 9.63 -14.01
CA ASP A 30 11.15 8.23 -14.44
C ASP A 30 9.70 7.76 -14.25
N LYS A 31 9.00 7.52 -15.35
CA LYS A 31 7.58 7.13 -15.30
C LYS A 31 7.33 5.84 -14.56
N PHE A 32 8.24 4.87 -14.64
CA PHE A 32 8.12 3.61 -13.93
C PHE A 32 8.19 3.85 -12.41
N VAL A 33 9.17 4.62 -11.95
CA VAL A 33 9.33 4.95 -10.53
C VAL A 33 8.16 5.79 -10.04
N ARG A 34 7.72 6.78 -10.84
CA ARG A 34 6.57 7.61 -10.48
C ARG A 34 5.30 6.79 -10.31
N PHE A 35 5.07 5.83 -11.21
CA PHE A 35 3.89 4.96 -11.10
C PHE A 35 3.91 4.19 -9.79
N HIS A 36 5.03 3.54 -9.47
CA HIS A 36 5.13 2.77 -8.22
C HIS A 36 5.08 3.65 -6.99
N ALA A 37 5.65 4.87 -7.05
CA ALA A 37 5.57 5.82 -5.95
C ALA A 37 4.12 6.24 -5.67
N PHE A 38 3.37 6.60 -6.70
CA PHE A 38 1.96 6.96 -6.54
C PHE A 38 1.12 5.76 -6.06
N GLN A 39 1.38 4.57 -6.62
CA GLN A 39 0.66 3.37 -6.18
C GLN A 39 0.95 3.05 -4.71
N SER A 40 2.20 3.20 -4.27
CA SER A 40 2.58 3.00 -2.87
C SER A 40 1.85 3.99 -1.95
N ILE A 41 1.82 5.27 -2.32
CA ILE A 41 1.14 6.29 -1.53
C ILE A 41 -0.35 5.97 -1.42
N PHE A 42 -1.01 5.70 -2.55
CA PHE A 42 -2.44 5.40 -2.56
C PHE A 42 -2.77 4.10 -1.83
N PHE A 43 -1.92 3.10 -1.98
CA PHE A 43 -2.07 1.84 -1.26
C PHE A 43 -2.00 2.05 0.25
N ASN A 44 -1.05 2.84 0.73
CA ASN A 44 -0.92 3.13 2.15
C ASN A 44 -2.09 3.96 2.69
N VAL A 45 -2.57 4.92 1.91
CA VAL A 45 -3.77 5.69 2.28
C VAL A 45 -4.98 4.75 2.41
N ALA A 46 -5.15 3.84 1.46
CA ALA A 46 -6.25 2.87 1.50
C ALA A 46 -6.15 1.96 2.73
N ILE A 47 -4.95 1.51 3.08
CA ILE A 47 -4.72 0.70 4.28
C ILE A 47 -5.07 1.47 5.54
N VAL A 48 -4.66 2.73 5.66
CA VAL A 48 -4.96 3.56 6.83
C VAL A 48 -6.47 3.75 6.97
N VAL A 49 -7.16 4.10 5.88
CA VAL A 49 -8.61 4.24 5.90
C VAL A 49 -9.31 2.94 6.30
N PHE A 50 -8.85 1.83 5.74
CA PHE A 50 -9.39 0.51 6.08
C PHE A 50 -9.23 0.22 7.57
N TRP A 51 -8.03 0.45 8.14
CA TRP A 51 -7.80 0.15 9.54
C TRP A 51 -8.58 1.06 10.49
N ILE A 52 -8.80 2.31 10.11
CA ILE A 52 -9.66 3.21 10.87
C ILE A 52 -11.09 2.66 10.91
N ALA A 53 -11.65 2.31 9.77
CA ALA A 53 -13.00 1.74 9.69
C ALA A 53 -13.08 0.41 10.43
N PHE A 54 -12.08 -0.45 10.28
CA PHE A 54 -12.02 -1.75 10.94
C PHE A 54 -11.98 -1.61 12.47
N THR A 55 -11.20 -0.65 12.97
CA THR A 55 -11.11 -0.38 14.41
C THR A 55 -12.43 0.11 14.97
N ILE A 56 -13.10 1.01 14.26
CA ILE A 56 -14.42 1.52 14.69
C ILE A 56 -15.41 0.37 14.74
N LEU A 57 -15.49 -0.44 13.70
CA LEU A 57 -16.41 -1.58 13.67
C LEU A 57 -16.09 -2.60 14.75
N SER A 58 -14.81 -2.92 14.96
CA SER A 58 -14.37 -3.85 15.99
C SER A 58 -14.74 -3.37 17.39
N THR A 59 -14.60 -2.09 17.65
CA THR A 59 -14.95 -1.50 18.93
C THR A 59 -16.46 -1.60 19.19
N ILE A 60 -17.28 -1.27 18.20
CA ILE A 60 -18.73 -1.35 18.30
C ILE A 60 -19.16 -2.80 18.57
N LEU A 61 -18.67 -3.75 17.77
CA LEU A 61 -19.03 -5.16 17.92
C LEU A 61 -18.52 -5.73 19.25
N GLY A 62 -17.34 -5.32 19.68
CA GLY A 62 -16.79 -5.74 20.97
C GLY A 62 -17.64 -5.26 22.13
N LEU A 63 -18.10 -4.02 22.11
CA LEU A 63 -18.96 -3.47 23.17
C LEU A 63 -20.33 -4.15 23.20
N ILE A 64 -20.94 -4.36 22.03
CA ILE A 64 -22.26 -5.00 21.94
C ILE A 64 -22.22 -6.44 22.46
N SER A 65 -21.15 -7.16 22.20
CA SER A 65 -21.03 -8.59 22.50
C SER A 65 -20.28 -8.89 23.79
N PHE A 66 -20.01 -7.89 24.63
CA PHE A 66 -19.21 -8.06 25.86
C PHE A 66 -17.84 -8.67 25.59
N GLY A 67 -17.23 -8.27 24.48
CA GLY A 67 -15.88 -8.68 24.12
C GLY A 67 -15.76 -9.90 23.23
N VAL A 68 -16.81 -10.69 23.04
CA VAL A 68 -16.74 -11.92 22.25
C VAL A 68 -16.41 -11.62 20.78
N LEU A 69 -17.15 -10.71 20.15
CA LEU A 69 -16.87 -10.33 18.77
C LEU A 69 -15.58 -9.52 18.64
N GLY A 70 -15.13 -8.87 19.71
CA GLY A 70 -13.82 -8.22 19.73
C GLY A 70 -12.69 -9.22 19.53
N ILE A 71 -12.78 -10.40 20.14
CA ILE A 71 -11.78 -11.46 19.95
C ILE A 71 -11.81 -11.96 18.50
N VAL A 72 -13.00 -12.19 17.96
CA VAL A 72 -13.17 -12.64 16.56
C VAL A 72 -12.57 -11.61 15.60
N MET A 73 -12.85 -10.32 15.82
CA MET A 73 -12.32 -9.25 14.99
C MET A 73 -10.80 -9.12 15.13
N GLY A 74 -10.26 -9.37 16.32
CA GLY A 74 -8.82 -9.39 16.53
C GLY A 74 -8.12 -10.49 15.72
N LEU A 75 -8.70 -11.69 15.71
CA LEU A 75 -8.18 -12.80 14.90
C LEU A 75 -8.30 -12.50 13.41
N LEU A 76 -9.42 -11.95 12.99
CA LEU A 76 -9.63 -11.55 11.60
C LEU A 76 -8.62 -10.47 11.18
N GLY A 77 -8.38 -9.49 12.05
CA GLY A 77 -7.39 -8.44 11.82
C GLY A 77 -5.99 -8.99 11.65
N LEU A 78 -5.62 -10.00 12.43
CA LEU A 78 -4.33 -10.67 12.30
C LEU A 78 -4.20 -11.32 10.92
N VAL A 79 -5.21 -12.05 10.47
CA VAL A 79 -5.21 -12.68 9.15
C VAL A 79 -5.09 -11.63 8.04
N ILE A 80 -5.87 -10.56 8.13
CA ILE A 80 -5.83 -9.46 7.16
C ILE A 80 -4.44 -8.82 7.14
N SER A 81 -3.81 -8.59 8.31
CA SER A 81 -2.46 -8.04 8.38
C SER A 81 -1.45 -8.91 7.66
N LEU A 82 -1.54 -10.23 7.82
CA LEU A 82 -0.64 -11.16 7.13
C LEU A 82 -0.86 -11.13 5.63
N LEU A 83 -2.11 -11.05 5.17
CA LEU A 83 -2.42 -10.95 3.74
C LEU A 83 -1.89 -9.63 3.15
N ILE A 84 -2.04 -8.53 3.88
CA ILE A 84 -1.50 -7.23 3.45
C ILE A 84 0.03 -7.29 3.36
N LEU A 85 0.69 -7.91 4.33
CA LEU A 85 2.14 -8.07 4.32
C LEU A 85 2.60 -8.86 3.10
N VAL A 86 1.96 -9.98 2.80
CA VAL A 86 2.29 -10.81 1.64
C VAL A 86 2.09 -10.02 0.35
N PHE A 87 0.97 -9.30 0.24
CA PHE A 87 0.68 -8.48 -0.93
C PHE A 87 1.68 -7.34 -1.11
N TRP A 88 2.10 -6.71 -0.01
CA TRP A 88 3.12 -5.67 -0.02
C TRP A 88 4.46 -6.20 -0.55
N ILE A 89 4.89 -7.37 -0.08
CA ILE A 89 6.09 -8.03 -0.58
C ILE A 89 5.94 -8.36 -2.06
N PHE A 90 4.75 -8.80 -2.48
CA PHE A 90 4.44 -9.08 -3.88
C PHE A 90 4.59 -7.82 -4.74
N LEU A 91 4.14 -6.67 -4.28
CA LEU A 91 4.30 -5.42 -5.00
C LEU A 91 5.78 -5.04 -5.16
N MET A 92 6.58 -5.25 -4.11
CA MET A 92 8.02 -5.01 -4.15
C MET A 92 8.69 -5.93 -5.17
N TYR A 93 8.30 -7.20 -5.19
CA TYR A 93 8.81 -8.19 -6.14
C TYR A 93 8.49 -7.80 -7.58
N LYS A 94 7.25 -7.39 -7.84
CA LYS A 94 6.84 -6.96 -9.17
C LYS A 94 7.60 -5.71 -9.63
N ALA A 95 7.80 -4.75 -8.74
CA ALA A 95 8.58 -3.55 -9.07
C ALA A 95 10.03 -3.89 -9.38
N TYR A 96 10.62 -4.81 -8.61
CA TYR A 96 12.00 -5.24 -8.85
C TYR A 96 12.17 -5.92 -10.22
N ASN A 97 11.13 -6.63 -10.70
CA ASN A 97 11.15 -7.28 -12.00
C ASN A 97 10.70 -6.36 -13.14
N ASN A 98 10.69 -5.06 -12.93
CA ASN A 98 10.29 -4.05 -13.93
C ASN A 98 8.84 -4.20 -14.40
N GLU A 99 7.98 -4.78 -13.58
CA GLU A 99 6.58 -4.96 -13.90
C GLU A 99 5.73 -3.86 -13.28
N ARG A 100 4.72 -3.40 -14.03
CA ARG A 100 3.75 -2.41 -13.59
C ARG A 100 2.48 -3.12 -13.13
N TYR A 101 2.56 -3.88 -12.05
CA TYR A 101 1.35 -4.50 -11.51
C TYR A 101 0.43 -3.42 -10.97
N MET A 102 -0.80 -3.39 -11.49
CA MET A 102 -1.80 -2.41 -11.07
C MET A 102 -2.73 -3.04 -10.04
N ILE A 103 -2.73 -2.47 -8.81
CA ILE A 103 -3.70 -2.84 -7.80
C ILE A 103 -5.09 -2.41 -8.31
N PRO A 104 -6.12 -3.27 -8.19
CA PRO A 104 -7.48 -2.89 -8.62
C PRO A 104 -7.90 -1.54 -8.03
N TYR A 105 -8.44 -0.66 -8.86
CA TYR A 105 -8.84 0.73 -8.55
C TYR A 105 -7.70 1.66 -8.20
N ILE A 106 -6.69 1.23 -7.44
CA ILE A 106 -5.54 2.05 -7.03
C ILE A 106 -4.56 2.22 -8.18
N GLY A 107 -4.26 1.15 -8.90
CA GLY A 107 -3.31 1.19 -10.02
C GLY A 107 -3.68 2.17 -11.11
N PRO A 108 -4.93 2.16 -11.61
CA PRO A 108 -5.36 3.15 -12.60
C PRO A 108 -5.26 4.59 -12.11
N LEU A 109 -5.54 4.87 -10.83
CA LEU A 109 -5.35 6.19 -10.26
C LEU A 109 -3.88 6.58 -10.22
N ALA A 110 -3.01 5.65 -9.84
CA ALA A 110 -1.56 5.89 -9.82
C ALA A 110 -1.03 6.16 -11.22
N ALA A 111 -1.47 5.38 -12.22
CA ALA A 111 -1.09 5.58 -13.60
C ALA A 111 -1.51 6.96 -14.10
N LYS A 112 -2.73 7.37 -13.81
CA LYS A 112 -3.25 8.67 -14.21
C LYS A 112 -2.45 9.80 -13.58
N GLN A 113 -2.16 9.73 -12.29
CA GLN A 113 -1.43 10.77 -11.57
C GLN A 113 0.05 10.82 -11.96
N SER A 114 0.64 9.69 -12.34
CA SER A 114 2.04 9.65 -12.74
C SER A 114 2.28 10.11 -14.18
N GLY A 115 1.22 10.30 -14.95
CA GLY A 115 1.33 10.69 -16.36
C GLY A 115 1.61 9.53 -17.31
N VAL A 116 1.25 8.32 -16.88
CA VAL A 116 1.54 7.11 -17.67
C VAL A 116 0.30 6.54 -18.33
#